data_0c6c8d88fa116edf996a7196216d6571
#
_entry.id   0c6c8d88fa116edf996a7196216d6571
#
_cell.length_a   1.000
_cell.length_b   1.000
_cell.length_c   1.000
_cell.angle_alpha   90.00
_cell.angle_beta   90.00
_cell.angle_gamma   90.00
#
_symmetry.space_group_name_H-M   'P 1'
#
loop_
_entity.id
_entity.type
_entity.pdbx_description
1 polymer ?
#
loop_
_entity_poly.entity_id
_entity_poly.type
_entity_poly.pdbx_seq_one_letter_code
_entity_poly.pdbx_strand_id
1 'polypeptide(L)'
;MKMNEWEHHYQRDRSLLLYPDEQLVRMLKPFVEASGNPGVLRGVDLGCGTGRHVRLLRDLGIKQVAGIDLSHSALVTSRKHIPGWYLQSSIDQLPFTTSSIHMAIAWGSLHYTDKERTPVMLKEIHRILRPEGYLFGTLRSCRDTHTRRGRHIGNNTWKTDRADIHGARMSFFDEEELTSLFSIFDSFEYGLMERTLIGSMDTRISHWFYRAAKKA
;
A
#
# COMPACT_ATOMS: atom_id res chain seq x y z
N MET A 1 -23.59 9.66 4.05
CA MET A 1 -22.37 8.98 3.55
C MET A 1 -22.32 7.62 4.21
N LYS A 2 -22.39 6.51 3.44
CA LYS A 2 -22.22 5.17 4.06
C LYS A 2 -20.81 5.10 4.64
N MET A 3 -20.71 4.74 5.91
CA MET A 3 -19.43 4.56 6.58
C MET A 3 -18.66 3.47 5.84
N ASN A 4 -17.43 3.78 5.42
CA ASN A 4 -16.55 2.87 4.70
C ASN A 4 -16.17 1.70 5.63
N GLU A 5 -16.02 0.48 5.11
CA GLU A 5 -15.63 -0.72 5.86
C GLU A 5 -14.31 -0.50 6.62
N TRP A 6 -13.42 0.33 6.09
CA TRP A 6 -12.16 0.73 6.73
C TRP A 6 -12.35 1.64 7.93
N GLU A 7 -13.37 2.51 7.93
CA GLU A 7 -13.70 3.33 9.10
C GLU A 7 -14.10 2.44 10.28
N HIS A 8 -14.94 1.43 10.04
CA HIS A 8 -15.27 0.43 11.06
C HIS A 8 -14.06 -0.39 11.51
N HIS A 9 -13.19 -0.76 10.58
CA HIS A 9 -11.98 -1.52 10.90
C HIS A 9 -11.11 -0.78 11.92
N TYR A 10 -10.82 0.51 11.68
CA TYR A 10 -9.93 1.30 12.52
C TYR A 10 -10.56 1.86 13.81
N GLN A 11 -11.85 1.68 14.01
CA GLN A 11 -12.51 1.95 15.29
C GLN A 11 -12.33 0.83 16.32
N ARG A 12 -11.71 -0.29 15.94
CA ARG A 12 -11.47 -1.43 16.82
C ARG A 12 -10.04 -1.38 17.38
N ASP A 13 -9.87 -1.62 18.68
CA ASP A 13 -8.55 -1.61 19.35
C ASP A 13 -7.53 -2.61 18.76
N ARG A 14 -8.01 -3.66 18.07
CA ARG A 14 -7.17 -4.71 17.47
C ARG A 14 -6.59 -4.36 16.09
N SER A 15 -6.93 -3.21 15.52
CA SER A 15 -6.50 -2.82 14.15
C SER A 15 -5.16 -2.08 14.13
N LEU A 16 -4.47 -1.98 15.26
CA LEU A 16 -3.19 -1.28 15.39
C LEU A 16 -2.03 -2.15 14.89
N LEU A 17 -1.58 -1.90 13.67
CA LEU A 17 -0.32 -2.45 13.18
C LEU A 17 0.81 -1.47 13.49
N LEU A 18 1.73 -1.85 14.39
CA LEU A 18 2.77 -0.97 14.90
C LEU A 18 4.11 -1.11 14.16
N TYR A 19 4.39 -2.27 13.61
CA TYR A 19 5.67 -2.59 13.01
C TYR A 19 5.57 -2.68 11.48
N PRO A 20 6.57 -2.14 10.75
CA PRO A 20 6.64 -2.29 9.30
C PRO A 20 6.93 -3.75 8.93
N ASP A 21 6.59 -4.11 7.69
CA ASP A 21 6.96 -5.40 7.12
C ASP A 21 8.48 -5.43 6.87
N GLU A 22 9.15 -6.53 7.24
CA GLU A 22 10.60 -6.69 7.09
C GLU A 22 11.04 -6.58 5.62
N GLN A 23 10.24 -7.13 4.69
CA GLN A 23 10.57 -7.06 3.28
C GLN A 23 10.56 -5.60 2.78
N LEU A 24 9.62 -4.79 3.23
CA LEU A 24 9.61 -3.36 2.91
C LEU A 24 10.86 -2.64 3.45
N VAL A 25 11.26 -2.94 4.69
CA VAL A 25 12.48 -2.36 5.28
C VAL A 25 13.72 -2.71 4.44
N ARG A 26 13.85 -3.96 4.03
CA ARG A 26 14.96 -4.45 3.18
C ARG A 26 15.02 -3.74 1.82
N MET A 27 13.86 -3.38 1.25
CA MET A 27 13.78 -2.68 -0.03
C MET A 27 14.05 -1.17 0.10
N LEU A 28 13.54 -0.54 1.16
CA LEU A 28 13.64 0.91 1.35
C LEU A 28 15.01 1.36 1.85
N LYS A 29 15.60 0.65 2.81
CA LYS A 29 16.82 1.09 3.47
C LYS A 29 17.98 1.36 2.48
N PRO A 30 18.33 0.46 1.56
CA PRO A 30 19.39 0.71 0.58
C PRO A 30 19.10 1.93 -0.31
N PHE A 31 17.84 2.12 -0.71
CA PHE A 31 17.42 3.26 -1.52
C PHE A 31 17.60 4.59 -0.78
N VAL A 32 17.20 4.63 0.49
CA VAL A 32 17.33 5.85 1.31
C VAL A 32 18.80 6.16 1.61
N GLU A 33 19.62 5.14 1.91
CA GLU A 33 21.07 5.29 2.15
C GLU A 33 21.79 5.79 0.90
N ALA A 34 21.44 5.29 -0.27
CA ALA A 34 22.03 5.72 -1.55
C ALA A 34 21.74 7.20 -1.89
N SER A 35 20.72 7.82 -1.29
CA SER A 35 20.42 9.24 -1.49
C SER A 35 21.48 10.19 -0.88
N GLY A 36 22.32 9.69 0.03
CA GLY A 36 23.30 10.47 0.78
C GLY A 36 22.74 11.51 1.75
N ASN A 37 21.50 11.96 1.55
CA ASN A 37 20.81 12.91 2.43
C ASN A 37 19.31 12.60 2.52
N PRO A 38 18.89 11.69 3.40
CA PRO A 38 17.48 11.36 3.58
C PRO A 38 16.55 12.56 3.89
N GLY A 39 17.11 13.59 4.53
CA GLY A 39 16.33 14.76 4.95
C GLY A 39 15.74 15.59 3.83
N VAL A 40 16.24 15.48 2.60
CA VAL A 40 15.70 16.19 1.42
C VAL A 40 14.63 15.37 0.69
N LEU A 41 14.51 14.08 0.99
CA LEU A 41 13.54 13.20 0.37
C LEU A 41 12.12 13.54 0.84
N ARG A 42 11.16 13.33 -0.06
CA ARG A 42 9.71 13.42 0.20
C ARG A 42 9.10 12.05 0.02
N GLY A 43 8.55 11.51 1.11
CA GLY A 43 7.91 10.20 1.13
C GLY A 43 6.41 10.28 1.36
N VAL A 44 5.64 9.36 0.78
CA VAL A 44 4.21 9.21 1.05
C VAL A 44 3.86 7.75 1.27
N ASP A 45 3.04 7.50 2.29
CA ASP A 45 2.42 6.18 2.56
C ASP A 45 0.95 6.22 2.14
N LEU A 46 0.59 5.43 1.14
CA LEU A 46 -0.72 5.38 0.49
C LEU A 46 -1.56 4.22 1.07
N GLY A 47 -2.63 4.56 1.78
CA GLY A 47 -3.36 3.64 2.66
C GLY A 47 -2.57 3.43 3.95
N CYS A 48 -2.18 4.53 4.59
CA CYS A 48 -1.22 4.50 5.70
C CYS A 48 -1.76 3.83 6.97
N GLY A 49 -3.07 3.66 7.08
CA GLY A 49 -3.71 3.11 8.27
C GLY A 49 -3.27 3.87 9.52
N THR A 50 -2.72 3.17 10.50
CA THR A 50 -2.22 3.74 11.76
C THR A 50 -0.79 4.27 11.70
N GLY A 51 -0.19 4.37 10.49
CA GLY A 51 1.04 5.13 10.23
C GLY A 51 2.35 4.36 10.42
N ARG A 52 2.34 3.02 10.48
CA ARG A 52 3.58 2.24 10.70
C ARG A 52 4.68 2.50 9.66
N HIS A 53 4.32 2.75 8.41
CA HIS A 53 5.29 3.04 7.36
C HIS A 53 5.66 4.53 7.32
N VAL A 54 4.77 5.43 7.75
CA VAL A 54 5.14 6.83 8.02
C VAL A 54 6.22 6.88 9.09
N ARG A 55 6.09 6.08 10.16
CA ARG A 55 7.13 5.92 11.19
C ARG A 55 8.43 5.41 10.58
N LEU A 56 8.36 4.32 9.79
CA LEU A 56 9.55 3.76 9.12
C LEU A 56 10.30 4.80 8.30
N LEU A 57 9.59 5.57 7.46
CA LEU A 57 10.22 6.62 6.66
C LEU A 57 10.92 7.67 7.52
N ARG A 58 10.32 8.06 8.65
CA ARG A 58 10.93 8.99 9.59
C ARG A 58 12.15 8.41 10.31
N ASP A 59 12.07 7.15 10.73
CA ASP A 59 13.19 6.45 11.38
C ASP A 59 14.38 6.28 10.43
N LEU A 60 14.11 6.23 9.11
CA LEU A 60 15.14 6.29 8.06
C LEU A 60 15.66 7.71 7.77
N GLY A 61 15.23 8.73 8.51
CA GLY A 61 15.74 10.09 8.41
C GLY A 61 14.98 11.01 7.43
N ILE A 62 13.89 10.56 6.82
CA ILE A 62 13.09 11.38 5.90
C ILE A 62 12.25 12.35 6.70
N LYS A 63 12.44 13.65 6.47
CA LYS A 63 11.76 14.71 7.24
C LYS A 63 10.40 15.08 6.66
N GLN A 64 10.21 14.95 5.34
CA GLN A 64 8.99 15.31 4.64
C GLN A 64 8.19 14.04 4.31
N VAL A 65 7.33 13.61 5.24
CA VAL A 65 6.54 12.39 5.12
C VAL A 65 5.06 12.70 5.26
N ALA A 66 4.26 12.18 4.33
CA ALA A 66 2.81 12.23 4.38
C ALA A 66 2.19 10.81 4.47
N GLY A 67 1.07 10.68 5.15
CA GLY A 67 0.20 9.51 5.15
C GLY A 67 -1.15 9.84 4.54
N ILE A 68 -1.61 9.02 3.64
CA ILE A 68 -2.92 9.12 2.96
C ILE A 68 -3.76 7.91 3.34
N ASP A 69 -4.99 8.14 3.78
CA ASP A 69 -5.97 7.07 4.02
C ASP A 69 -7.39 7.58 3.79
N LEU A 70 -8.32 6.67 3.52
CA LEU A 70 -9.76 6.96 3.43
C LEU A 70 -10.42 7.04 4.81
N SER A 71 -9.87 6.34 5.81
CA SER A 71 -10.39 6.30 7.17
C SER A 71 -9.91 7.51 7.99
N HIS A 72 -10.87 8.30 8.44
CA HIS A 72 -10.60 9.40 9.36
C HIS A 72 -10.06 8.88 10.70
N SER A 73 -10.62 7.79 11.23
CA SER A 73 -10.19 7.18 12.49
C SER A 73 -8.73 6.70 12.44
N ALA A 74 -8.31 6.10 11.31
CA ALA A 74 -6.91 5.74 11.09
C ALA A 74 -5.99 6.96 11.18
N LEU A 75 -6.33 8.04 10.48
CA LEU A 75 -5.53 9.28 10.46
C LEU A 75 -5.48 9.97 11.82
N VAL A 76 -6.57 9.97 12.57
CA VAL A 76 -6.60 10.49 13.96
C VAL A 76 -5.63 9.71 14.85
N THR A 77 -5.65 8.37 14.75
CA THR A 77 -4.73 7.52 15.50
C THR A 77 -3.28 7.77 15.09
N SER A 78 -2.99 7.86 13.79
CA SER A 78 -1.64 8.14 13.30
C SER A 78 -1.09 9.46 13.83
N ARG A 79 -1.88 10.55 13.76
CA ARG A 79 -1.48 11.88 14.22
C ARG A 79 -1.12 11.93 15.70
N LYS A 80 -1.76 11.11 16.53
CA LYS A 80 -1.48 11.05 17.99
C LYS A 80 -0.10 10.47 18.30
N HIS A 81 0.42 9.59 17.44
CA HIS A 81 1.57 8.77 17.78
C HIS A 81 2.80 9.02 16.89
N ILE A 82 2.61 9.57 15.68
CA ILE A 82 3.67 9.68 14.69
C ILE A 82 3.64 11.07 14.05
N PRO A 83 4.73 11.85 14.15
CA PRO A 83 4.82 13.13 13.44
C PRO A 83 4.78 12.95 11.92
N GLY A 84 3.95 13.73 11.23
CA GLY A 84 3.78 13.66 9.77
C GLY A 84 2.58 14.47 9.30
N TRP A 85 2.43 14.58 7.99
CA TRP A 85 1.24 15.16 7.39
C TRP A 85 0.26 14.04 7.05
N TYR A 86 -0.99 14.16 7.52
CA TYR A 86 -2.01 13.14 7.31
C TYR A 86 -3.22 13.77 6.62
N LEU A 87 -3.57 13.21 5.46
CA LEU A 87 -4.61 13.74 4.59
C LEU A 87 -5.61 12.62 4.25
N GLN A 88 -6.89 12.94 4.40
CA GLN A 88 -7.96 12.03 4.00
C GLN A 88 -8.20 12.18 2.50
N SER A 89 -7.77 11.20 1.71
CA SER A 89 -7.93 11.18 0.27
C SER A 89 -7.93 9.77 -0.29
N SER A 90 -8.49 9.62 -1.48
CA SER A 90 -8.39 8.39 -2.28
C SER A 90 -7.08 8.38 -3.07
N ILE A 91 -6.54 7.17 -3.32
CA ILE A 91 -5.27 7.02 -4.06
C ILE A 91 -5.43 7.39 -5.55
N ASP A 92 -6.64 7.38 -6.09
CA ASP A 92 -6.93 7.83 -7.46
C ASP A 92 -7.07 9.34 -7.62
N GLN A 93 -6.97 10.11 -6.50
CA GLN A 93 -7.01 11.59 -6.49
C GLN A 93 -6.10 12.10 -5.37
N LEU A 94 -4.79 12.09 -5.59
CA LEU A 94 -3.80 12.45 -4.58
C LEU A 94 -3.58 13.97 -4.51
N PRO A 95 -3.56 14.58 -3.32
CA PRO A 95 -3.43 16.02 -3.14
C PRO A 95 -1.96 16.50 -3.24
N PHE A 96 -1.24 15.98 -4.24
CA PHE A 96 0.15 16.34 -4.51
C PHE A 96 0.31 16.88 -5.93
N THR A 97 1.23 17.81 -6.11
CA THR A 97 1.61 18.30 -7.43
C THR A 97 2.32 17.20 -8.23
N THR A 98 2.24 17.30 -9.55
CA THR A 98 2.96 16.40 -10.47
C THR A 98 4.45 16.43 -10.17
N SER A 99 5.13 15.29 -10.24
CA SER A 99 6.58 15.16 -10.10
C SER A 99 7.15 15.76 -8.80
N SER A 100 6.45 15.57 -7.67
CA SER A 100 6.84 16.17 -6.39
C SER A 100 7.34 15.16 -5.35
N ILE A 101 7.07 13.88 -5.50
CA ILE A 101 7.34 12.83 -4.51
C ILE A 101 8.53 11.98 -4.95
N HIS A 102 9.50 11.73 -4.06
CA HIS A 102 10.66 10.88 -4.32
C HIS A 102 10.34 9.41 -4.16
N MET A 103 9.51 9.07 -3.16
CA MET A 103 9.09 7.70 -2.91
C MET A 103 7.65 7.61 -2.43
N ALA A 104 6.93 6.64 -2.96
CA ALA A 104 5.59 6.26 -2.52
C ALA A 104 5.62 4.82 -2.00
N ILE A 105 4.90 4.56 -0.91
CA ILE A 105 4.65 3.23 -0.38
C ILE A 105 3.16 2.92 -0.57
N ALA A 106 2.83 1.77 -1.14
CA ALA A 106 1.47 1.25 -1.25
C ALA A 106 1.44 -0.22 -0.75
N TRP A 107 1.72 -0.40 0.54
CA TRP A 107 1.89 -1.72 1.14
C TRP A 107 0.59 -2.23 1.74
N GLY A 108 -0.08 -3.12 1.01
CA GLY A 108 -1.36 -3.67 1.43
C GLY A 108 -2.54 -2.73 1.23
N SER A 109 -2.53 -1.85 0.23
CA SER A 109 -3.59 -0.88 -0.02
C SER A 109 -4.26 -1.00 -1.39
N LEU A 110 -3.52 -1.13 -2.48
CA LEU A 110 -4.05 -1.05 -3.84
C LEU A 110 -5.00 -2.19 -4.25
N HIS A 111 -4.95 -3.31 -3.57
CA HIS A 111 -5.82 -4.46 -3.88
C HIS A 111 -7.17 -4.45 -3.13
N TYR A 112 -7.40 -3.48 -2.25
CA TYR A 112 -8.68 -3.34 -1.53
C TYR A 112 -9.69 -2.47 -2.29
N THR A 113 -9.89 -2.81 -3.56
CA THR A 113 -10.82 -2.09 -4.44
C THR A 113 -11.28 -3.02 -5.58
N ASP A 114 -12.13 -2.52 -6.47
CA ASP A 114 -12.38 -3.17 -7.76
C ASP A 114 -11.11 -3.14 -8.60
N LYS A 115 -10.82 -4.24 -9.27
CA LYS A 115 -9.59 -4.44 -10.02
C LYS A 115 -9.36 -3.35 -11.08
N GLU A 116 -10.43 -2.90 -11.70
CA GLU A 116 -10.44 -1.87 -12.75
C GLU A 116 -9.96 -0.49 -12.26
N ARG A 117 -10.00 -0.26 -10.95
CA ARG A 117 -9.48 0.99 -10.35
C ARG A 117 -7.97 0.99 -10.15
N THR A 118 -7.35 -0.18 -10.08
CA THR A 118 -5.89 -0.28 -9.83
C THR A 118 -5.06 0.47 -10.89
N PRO A 119 -5.34 0.37 -12.20
CA PRO A 119 -4.62 1.17 -13.21
C PRO A 119 -4.78 2.69 -13.01
N VAL A 120 -5.94 3.15 -12.57
CA VAL A 120 -6.19 4.60 -12.32
C VAL A 120 -5.33 5.06 -11.14
N MET A 121 -5.29 4.29 -10.06
CA MET A 121 -4.44 4.58 -8.90
C MET A 121 -2.95 4.59 -9.28
N LEU A 122 -2.49 3.63 -10.10
CA LEU A 122 -1.09 3.57 -10.55
C LEU A 122 -0.72 4.76 -11.43
N LYS A 123 -1.62 5.22 -12.32
CA LYS A 123 -1.43 6.45 -13.11
C LYS A 123 -1.28 7.68 -12.21
N GLU A 124 -2.10 7.78 -11.18
CA GLU A 124 -2.05 8.90 -10.24
C GLU A 124 -0.77 8.86 -9.39
N ILE A 125 -0.34 7.68 -8.94
CA ILE A 125 0.95 7.50 -8.26
C ILE A 125 2.10 7.88 -9.20
N HIS A 126 2.07 7.43 -10.46
CA HIS A 126 3.08 7.78 -11.46
C HIS A 126 3.11 9.29 -11.71
N ARG A 127 1.96 9.97 -11.72
CA ARG A 127 1.88 11.44 -11.87
C ARG A 127 2.63 12.16 -10.75
N ILE A 128 2.41 11.78 -9.51
CA ILE A 128 3.03 12.46 -8.35
C ILE A 128 4.52 12.13 -8.18
N LEU A 129 4.96 10.96 -8.64
CA LEU A 129 6.38 10.60 -8.59
C LEU A 129 7.20 11.51 -9.52
N ARG A 130 8.30 12.05 -8.98
CA ARG A 130 9.30 12.78 -9.78
C ARG A 130 10.07 11.82 -10.68
N PRO A 131 10.77 12.33 -11.71
CA PRO A 131 11.81 11.55 -12.36
C PRO A 131 12.75 10.92 -11.33
N GLU A 132 13.14 9.67 -11.53
CA GLU A 132 13.91 8.83 -10.59
C GLU A 132 13.20 8.54 -9.25
N GLY A 133 11.90 8.80 -9.18
CA GLY A 133 11.06 8.44 -8.04
C GLY A 133 10.63 6.98 -8.07
N TYR A 134 10.41 6.41 -6.89
CA TYR A 134 10.09 5.00 -6.72
C TYR A 134 8.73 4.77 -6.04
N LEU A 135 8.04 3.74 -6.49
CA LEU A 135 6.91 3.12 -5.82
C LEU A 135 7.33 1.77 -5.25
N PHE A 136 7.05 1.55 -3.96
CA PHE A 136 7.20 0.27 -3.26
C PHE A 136 5.84 -0.21 -2.79
N GLY A 137 5.53 -1.49 -2.98
CA GLY A 137 4.21 -1.94 -2.56
C GLY A 137 3.98 -3.44 -2.64
N THR A 138 2.72 -3.81 -2.34
CA THR A 138 2.24 -5.18 -2.51
C THR A 138 0.88 -5.22 -3.18
N LEU A 139 0.65 -6.29 -3.96
CA LEU A 139 -0.65 -6.70 -4.46
C LEU A 139 -0.95 -8.14 -4.04
N ARG A 140 -2.23 -8.48 -3.85
CA ARG A 140 -2.62 -9.87 -3.59
C ARG A 140 -2.40 -10.74 -4.81
N SER A 141 -1.73 -11.86 -4.62
CA SER A 141 -1.56 -12.88 -5.67
C SER A 141 -2.80 -13.76 -5.79
N CYS A 142 -3.13 -14.22 -7.00
CA CYS A 142 -4.14 -15.26 -7.24
C CYS A 142 -3.81 -16.59 -6.52
N ARG A 143 -2.59 -16.77 -6.02
CA ARG A 143 -2.17 -17.92 -5.19
C ARG A 143 -2.63 -17.82 -3.73
N ASP A 144 -3.14 -16.66 -3.29
CA ASP A 144 -3.70 -16.49 -1.96
C ASP A 144 -4.98 -17.31 -1.80
N THR A 145 -4.99 -18.25 -0.88
CA THR A 145 -6.17 -19.07 -0.57
C THR A 145 -6.79 -18.70 0.77
N HIS A 146 -6.05 -18.03 1.65
CA HIS A 146 -6.53 -17.66 2.99
C HIS A 146 -7.52 -16.49 2.95
N THR A 147 -7.26 -15.46 2.14
CA THR A 147 -8.08 -14.25 2.12
C THR A 147 -9.07 -14.21 0.95
N ARG A 148 -8.97 -15.13 -0.01
CA ARG A 148 -9.90 -15.29 -1.14
C ARG A 148 -11.17 -16.02 -0.68
N ARG A 149 -11.93 -15.36 0.19
CA ARG A 149 -13.13 -15.87 0.87
C ARG A 149 -14.27 -14.88 0.74
N GLY A 150 -15.51 -15.39 0.81
CA GLY A 150 -16.71 -14.61 0.65
C GLY A 150 -17.29 -14.74 -0.76
N ARG A 151 -17.98 -13.72 -1.25
CA ARG A 151 -18.67 -13.75 -2.55
C ARG A 151 -17.74 -13.26 -3.67
N HIS A 152 -17.47 -14.13 -4.65
CA HIS A 152 -16.83 -13.73 -5.89
C HIS A 152 -17.74 -12.78 -6.69
N ILE A 153 -17.21 -11.65 -7.15
CA ILE A 153 -17.96 -10.61 -7.86
C ILE A 153 -17.44 -10.32 -9.27
N GLY A 154 -16.60 -11.22 -9.79
CA GLY A 154 -16.01 -11.13 -11.13
C GLY A 154 -14.54 -10.68 -11.09
N ASN A 155 -13.84 -10.84 -12.21
CA ASN A 155 -12.47 -10.35 -12.45
C ASN A 155 -11.50 -10.56 -11.28
N ASN A 156 -11.40 -11.82 -10.77
CA ASN A 156 -10.61 -12.16 -9.59
C ASN A 156 -10.80 -11.20 -8.39
N THR A 157 -12.01 -10.69 -8.20
CA THR A 157 -12.38 -9.80 -7.09
C THR A 157 -13.42 -10.48 -6.21
N TRP A 158 -13.23 -10.38 -4.89
CA TRP A 158 -14.14 -10.92 -3.88
C TRP A 158 -14.66 -9.80 -2.98
N LYS A 159 -15.92 -9.91 -2.60
CA LYS A 159 -16.48 -9.21 -1.45
C LYS A 159 -16.27 -10.11 -0.24
N THR A 160 -15.31 -9.75 0.62
CA THR A 160 -14.86 -10.64 1.70
C THR A 160 -15.89 -10.81 2.81
N ASP A 161 -15.92 -12.00 3.39
CA ASP A 161 -16.69 -12.36 4.59
C ASP A 161 -15.88 -12.29 5.90
N ARG A 162 -14.62 -11.84 5.82
CA ARG A 162 -13.76 -11.69 6.99
C ARG A 162 -14.38 -10.70 7.99
N ALA A 163 -14.45 -11.10 9.25
CA ALA A 163 -15.12 -10.32 10.31
C ALA A 163 -14.49 -8.94 10.54
N ASP A 164 -13.17 -8.80 10.29
CA ASP A 164 -12.42 -7.55 10.50
C ASP A 164 -12.64 -6.52 9.38
N ILE A 165 -12.96 -6.98 8.17
CA ILE A 165 -13.18 -6.14 6.98
C ILE A 165 -14.38 -6.64 6.16
N HIS A 166 -15.43 -7.09 6.85
CA HIS A 166 -16.61 -7.66 6.20
C HIS A 166 -17.21 -6.71 5.15
N GLY A 167 -17.39 -7.25 3.96
CA GLY A 167 -17.96 -6.50 2.84
C GLY A 167 -16.95 -5.72 2.01
N ALA A 168 -15.70 -5.59 2.46
CA ALA A 168 -14.65 -4.96 1.66
C ALA A 168 -14.38 -5.75 0.38
N ARG A 169 -14.05 -5.03 -0.68
CA ARG A 169 -13.61 -5.63 -1.95
C ARG A 169 -12.13 -5.94 -1.87
N MET A 170 -11.75 -7.08 -2.43
CA MET A 170 -10.37 -7.53 -2.47
C MET A 170 -10.08 -8.16 -3.83
N SER A 171 -9.15 -7.58 -4.57
CA SER A 171 -8.73 -8.03 -5.89
C SER A 171 -7.44 -8.82 -5.84
N PHE A 172 -7.34 -9.85 -6.67
CA PHE A 172 -6.20 -10.75 -6.76
C PHE A 172 -5.64 -10.72 -8.17
N PHE A 173 -4.32 -10.75 -8.28
CA PHE A 173 -3.60 -10.57 -9.54
C PHE A 173 -2.72 -11.78 -9.81
N ASP A 174 -2.73 -12.25 -11.04
CA ASP A 174 -1.70 -13.16 -11.54
C ASP A 174 -0.46 -12.39 -12.02
N GLU A 175 0.54 -13.11 -12.52
CA GLU A 175 1.81 -12.53 -12.90
C GLU A 175 1.72 -11.72 -14.19
N GLU A 176 0.89 -12.18 -15.15
CA GLU A 176 0.67 -11.48 -16.42
C GLU A 176 -0.05 -10.15 -16.20
N GLU A 177 -1.10 -10.16 -15.39
CA GLU A 177 -1.82 -8.95 -14.98
C GLU A 177 -0.91 -7.98 -14.23
N LEU A 178 -0.05 -8.49 -13.33
CA LEU A 178 0.91 -7.70 -12.59
C LEU A 178 1.87 -6.97 -13.53
N THR A 179 2.51 -7.68 -14.46
CA THR A 179 3.45 -7.09 -15.42
C THR A 179 2.79 -6.08 -16.35
N SER A 180 1.57 -6.36 -16.80
CA SER A 180 0.77 -5.44 -17.60
C SER A 180 0.43 -4.15 -16.85
N LEU A 181 0.02 -4.24 -15.58
CA LEU A 181 -0.33 -3.08 -14.75
C LEU A 181 0.83 -2.11 -14.57
N PHE A 182 2.04 -2.64 -14.40
CA PHE A 182 3.23 -1.82 -14.14
C PHE A 182 3.98 -1.40 -15.41
N SER A 183 3.46 -1.69 -16.59
CA SER A 183 4.05 -1.27 -17.89
C SER A 183 4.15 0.25 -18.07
N ILE A 184 3.44 1.05 -17.27
CA ILE A 184 3.55 2.52 -17.26
C ILE A 184 4.82 3.02 -16.57
N PHE A 185 5.52 2.18 -15.81
CA PHE A 185 6.78 2.49 -15.16
C PHE A 185 7.95 2.05 -16.05
N ASP A 186 9.05 2.76 -15.98
CA ASP A 186 10.22 2.49 -16.80
C ASP A 186 11.07 1.32 -16.28
N SER A 187 11.00 1.04 -14.99
CA SER A 187 11.52 -0.20 -14.42
C SER A 187 10.54 -0.78 -13.42
N PHE A 188 10.45 -2.10 -13.42
CA PHE A 188 9.57 -2.84 -12.54
C PHE A 188 10.26 -4.14 -12.13
N GLU A 189 10.39 -4.35 -10.84
CA GLU A 189 10.93 -5.56 -10.24
C GLU A 189 9.96 -6.06 -9.18
N TYR A 190 9.75 -7.36 -9.13
CA TYR A 190 8.79 -7.99 -8.23
C TYR A 190 9.28 -9.34 -7.74
N GLY A 191 8.69 -9.77 -6.64
CA GLY A 191 8.85 -11.10 -6.08
C GLY A 191 7.56 -11.58 -5.44
N LEU A 192 7.53 -12.83 -5.04
CA LEU A 192 6.40 -13.46 -4.38
C LEU A 192 6.72 -13.73 -2.92
N MET A 193 5.83 -13.30 -2.02
CA MET A 193 5.91 -13.57 -0.59
C MET A 193 4.71 -14.41 -0.17
N GLU A 194 4.98 -15.62 0.31
CA GLU A 194 3.95 -16.57 0.75
C GLU A 194 4.19 -16.99 2.20
N ARG A 195 3.12 -17.16 2.95
CA ARG A 195 3.15 -17.71 4.30
C ARG A 195 1.86 -18.44 4.64
N THR A 196 1.94 -19.40 5.50
CA THR A 196 0.79 -20.03 6.15
C THR A 196 0.56 -19.43 7.55
N LEU A 197 -0.56 -19.76 8.16
CA LEU A 197 -0.82 -19.41 9.56
C LEU A 197 -0.57 -20.63 10.45
N ILE A 198 -0.25 -20.39 11.70
CA ILE A 198 -0.10 -21.44 12.69
C ILE A 198 -1.41 -22.26 12.77
N GLY A 199 -1.28 -23.57 12.61
CA GLY A 199 -2.43 -24.49 12.60
C GLY A 199 -3.27 -24.48 11.32
N SER A 200 -2.83 -23.78 10.25
CA SER A 200 -3.55 -23.70 8.97
C SER A 200 -2.58 -23.84 7.78
N MET A 201 -1.98 -25.01 7.65
CA MET A 201 -1.00 -25.30 6.58
C MET A 201 -1.63 -25.42 5.19
N ASP A 202 -2.93 -25.68 5.12
CA ASP A 202 -3.68 -25.86 3.87
C ASP A 202 -4.03 -24.55 3.17
N THR A 203 -3.88 -23.41 3.88
CA THR A 203 -4.17 -22.10 3.34
C THR A 203 -2.93 -21.23 3.38
N ARG A 204 -2.78 -20.39 2.37
CA ARG A 204 -1.65 -19.47 2.26
C ARG A 204 -2.10 -18.04 2.07
N ILE A 205 -1.36 -17.13 2.68
CA ILE A 205 -1.40 -15.70 2.39
C ILE A 205 -0.32 -15.45 1.35
N SER A 206 -0.68 -14.88 0.19
CA SER A 206 0.24 -14.70 -0.93
C SER A 206 0.16 -13.27 -1.48
N HIS A 207 1.32 -12.61 -1.57
CA HIS A 207 1.45 -11.26 -2.10
C HIS A 207 2.58 -11.18 -3.11
N TRP A 208 2.34 -10.51 -4.19
CA TRP A 208 3.39 -9.85 -4.97
C TRP A 208 3.91 -8.69 -4.16
N PHE A 209 5.23 -8.59 -3.97
CA PHE A 209 5.88 -7.38 -3.51
C PHE A 209 6.72 -6.81 -4.65
N TYR A 210 6.81 -5.51 -4.73
CA TYR A 210 7.42 -4.88 -5.90
C TYR A 210 8.06 -3.52 -5.60
N ARG A 211 8.98 -3.14 -6.49
CA ARG A 211 9.42 -1.77 -6.69
C ARG A 211 9.27 -1.38 -8.16
N ALA A 212 8.81 -0.18 -8.40
CA ALA A 212 8.69 0.38 -9.74
C ALA A 212 9.28 1.79 -9.76
N ALA A 213 9.98 2.15 -10.82
CA ALA A 213 10.61 3.46 -10.96
C ALA A 213 10.08 4.21 -12.18
N LYS A 214 9.96 5.54 -11.99
CA LYS A 214 9.77 6.49 -13.08
C LYS A 214 11.13 7.03 -13.47
N LYS A 215 11.56 6.83 -14.72
CA LYS A 215 12.80 7.39 -15.25
C LYS A 215 12.73 8.90 -15.47
N ALA A 216 13.90 9.47 -15.75
CA ALA A 216 14.05 10.89 -16.07
C ALA A 216 13.34 11.29 -17.37
#